data_85107afde1dfcb22b2031598c4115548
#
_entry.id   85107afde1dfcb22b2031598c4115548
#
_cell.length_a   1.000
_cell.length_b   1.000
_cell.length_c   1.000
_cell.angle_alpha   90.00
_cell.angle_beta   90.00
_cell.angle_gamma   90.00
#
_symmetry.space_group_name_H-M   'P 1'
#
loop_
_entity.id
_entity.type
_entity.pdbx_description
1 polymer ?
#
loop_
_entity_poly.entity_id
_entity_poly.type
_entity_poly.pdbx_seq_one_letter_code
_entity_poly.pdbx_strand_id
1 'polypeptide(L)'
;MQGDRQDGRARIKVMGAGGGGGNAINRMISSALKGVEFIAVNTDLQALERCNADIKVNIGRKLTRGLGSGGDWTKGRDAADESRAELTEMVKDSDMVFITAGMGGGTGTGASGVLAEVAKQEGALTIGVVTRPFRFEGKVRNETAESGIKNLREKVDALIVIPNDRLSQVVDKKTTLEEAFRIADDVLRQGVQGIADLIVNPGVINLDFADVKAIMTDTGEALMGIGFGSGDNRSEDAAKQAVASPLLETSIDGAQGILFNITAGKDITLYECEKAAEIVKASADPNANIIFGVVNDDRMQGEVKITVIATGFGKRSRPAAGTAQAAPGVPTTAASEPVRTEYPRSLDGRPAFTTDEEDLNIPAFLRNRRPQ
;
A
#
# COMPACT_ATOMS: atom_id res chain seq x y z
N MET A 1 -2.54 -19.34 -27.29
CA MET A 1 -1.27 -20.07 -27.24
C MET A 1 -0.70 -19.81 -25.84
N GLN A 2 -0.73 -20.77 -24.94
CA GLN A 2 -0.06 -20.66 -23.65
C GLN A 2 1.43 -20.63 -23.92
N GLY A 3 2.08 -19.48 -23.72
CA GLY A 3 3.53 -19.37 -23.82
C GLY A 3 4.18 -20.29 -22.79
N ASP A 4 5.11 -21.07 -23.27
CA ASP A 4 5.86 -22.08 -22.56
C ASP A 4 6.43 -21.51 -21.24
N ARG A 5 5.91 -21.96 -20.09
CA ARG A 5 6.45 -21.60 -18.75
C ARG A 5 7.73 -22.40 -18.51
N GLN A 6 8.82 -22.06 -19.23
CA GLN A 6 10.07 -22.84 -19.15
C GLN A 6 10.98 -22.46 -17.98
N ASP A 7 10.79 -21.30 -17.31
CA ASP A 7 11.78 -20.83 -16.32
C ASP A 7 11.36 -20.94 -14.84
N GLY A 8 10.11 -21.26 -14.52
CA GLY A 8 9.64 -21.39 -13.13
C GLY A 8 9.75 -20.12 -12.28
N ARG A 9 10.07 -18.96 -12.89
CA ARG A 9 10.21 -17.67 -12.20
C ARG A 9 8.94 -16.83 -12.36
N ALA A 10 8.56 -16.12 -11.30
CA ALA A 10 7.46 -15.16 -11.36
C ALA A 10 7.81 -13.99 -12.28
N ARG A 11 6.89 -13.64 -13.18
CA ARG A 11 7.01 -12.48 -14.08
C ARG A 11 6.48 -11.24 -13.36
N ILE A 12 7.40 -10.37 -12.98
CA ILE A 12 7.10 -9.15 -12.22
C ILE A 12 7.26 -7.95 -13.14
N LYS A 13 6.22 -7.10 -13.21
CA LYS A 13 6.26 -5.83 -13.95
C LYS A 13 6.06 -4.64 -13.01
N VAL A 14 6.73 -3.55 -13.33
CA VAL A 14 6.60 -2.28 -12.61
C VAL A 14 6.10 -1.22 -13.58
N MET A 15 4.87 -0.75 -13.38
CA MET A 15 4.24 0.29 -14.19
C MET A 15 4.34 1.62 -13.48
N GLY A 16 5.10 2.56 -14.03
CA GLY A 16 5.21 3.91 -13.52
C GLY A 16 4.28 4.87 -14.23
N ALA A 17 3.27 5.40 -13.52
CA ALA A 17 2.27 6.30 -14.07
C ALA A 17 2.62 7.78 -13.86
N GLY A 18 2.63 8.55 -14.95
CA GLY A 18 2.91 9.98 -14.94
C GLY A 18 4.38 10.33 -14.63
N GLY A 19 4.65 11.59 -14.35
CA GLY A 19 6.03 12.06 -14.11
C GLY A 19 6.69 11.44 -12.88
N GLY A 20 5.99 11.40 -11.74
CA GLY A 20 6.52 10.79 -10.51
C GLY A 20 6.78 9.28 -10.66
N GLY A 21 5.86 8.54 -11.31
CA GLY A 21 6.08 7.12 -11.60
C GLY A 21 7.27 6.87 -12.51
N GLY A 22 7.45 7.72 -13.56
CA GLY A 22 8.62 7.65 -14.45
C GLY A 22 9.94 7.93 -13.72
N ASN A 23 9.95 8.89 -12.80
CA ASN A 23 11.13 9.20 -11.98
C ASN A 23 11.47 8.03 -11.04
N ALA A 24 10.46 7.42 -10.40
CA ALA A 24 10.65 6.24 -9.57
C ALA A 24 11.25 5.06 -10.38
N ILE A 25 10.75 4.81 -11.59
CA ILE A 25 11.34 3.82 -12.50
C ILE A 25 12.81 4.13 -12.80
N ASN A 26 13.14 5.36 -13.16
CA ASN A 26 14.53 5.76 -13.40
C ASN A 26 15.42 5.50 -12.19
N ARG A 27 14.91 5.69 -10.97
CA ARG A 27 15.62 5.35 -9.74
C ARG A 27 15.82 3.84 -9.57
N MET A 28 14.79 3.03 -9.84
CA MET A 28 14.86 1.58 -9.75
C MET A 28 15.91 1.03 -10.73
N ILE A 29 15.93 1.53 -11.96
CA ILE A 29 16.91 1.17 -12.98
C ILE A 29 18.33 1.59 -12.56
N SER A 30 18.50 2.83 -12.07
CA SER A 30 19.80 3.34 -11.62
C SER A 30 20.36 2.56 -10.43
N SER A 31 19.49 1.98 -9.60
CA SER A 31 19.85 1.14 -8.46
C SER A 31 20.03 -0.34 -8.84
N ALA A 32 19.99 -0.65 -10.14
CA ALA A 32 20.17 -2.00 -10.68
C ALA A 32 19.19 -3.04 -10.11
N LEU A 33 17.92 -2.65 -9.86
CA LEU A 33 16.86 -3.59 -9.50
C LEU A 33 16.67 -4.58 -10.67
N LYS A 34 16.86 -5.87 -10.39
CA LYS A 34 16.84 -6.95 -11.38
C LYS A 34 15.56 -7.79 -11.30
N GLY A 35 15.28 -8.54 -12.36
CA GLY A 35 14.20 -9.54 -12.38
C GLY A 35 12.81 -8.94 -12.50
N VAL A 36 12.70 -7.66 -12.84
CA VAL A 36 11.46 -6.96 -13.12
C VAL A 36 11.54 -6.27 -14.48
N GLU A 37 10.41 -6.17 -15.18
CA GLU A 37 10.26 -5.41 -16.42
C GLU A 37 9.66 -4.04 -16.11
N PHE A 38 10.25 -2.97 -16.64
CA PHE A 38 9.81 -1.61 -16.36
C PHE A 38 8.98 -1.03 -17.51
N ILE A 39 7.78 -0.55 -17.17
CA ILE A 39 6.82 0.05 -18.11
C ILE A 39 6.51 1.49 -17.66
N ALA A 40 6.92 2.49 -18.43
CA ALA A 40 6.55 3.88 -18.18
C ALA A 40 5.28 4.24 -18.94
N VAL A 41 4.29 4.78 -18.23
CA VAL A 41 2.99 5.18 -18.79
C VAL A 41 2.77 6.67 -18.55
N ASN A 42 2.63 7.46 -19.61
CA ASN A 42 2.43 8.90 -19.47
C ASN A 42 1.62 9.49 -20.63
N THR A 43 0.89 10.58 -20.34
CA THR A 43 0.25 11.45 -21.35
C THR A 43 1.21 12.50 -21.91
N ASP A 44 2.35 12.75 -21.24
CA ASP A 44 3.39 13.66 -21.66
C ASP A 44 4.52 12.90 -22.37
N LEU A 45 4.65 13.15 -23.68
CA LEU A 45 5.63 12.47 -24.52
C LEU A 45 7.07 12.86 -24.14
N GLN A 46 7.32 14.15 -23.81
CA GLN A 46 8.65 14.60 -23.46
C GLN A 46 9.15 13.98 -22.14
N ALA A 47 8.26 13.86 -21.15
CA ALA A 47 8.58 13.17 -19.90
C ALA A 47 8.85 11.67 -20.15
N LEU A 48 8.10 11.06 -21.06
CA LEU A 48 8.25 9.66 -21.43
C LEU A 48 9.59 9.38 -22.15
N GLU A 49 10.02 10.28 -23.02
CA GLU A 49 11.31 10.18 -23.72
C GLU A 49 12.51 10.16 -22.75
N ARG A 50 12.41 10.91 -21.65
CA ARG A 50 13.47 10.99 -20.60
C ARG A 50 13.45 9.79 -19.65
N CYS A 51 12.45 8.95 -19.70
CA CYS A 51 12.39 7.75 -18.87
C CYS A 51 13.22 6.64 -19.51
N ASN A 52 13.93 5.86 -18.69
CA ASN A 52 14.80 4.75 -19.14
C ASN A 52 14.09 3.39 -19.07
N ALA A 53 12.76 3.36 -18.92
CA ALA A 53 11.98 2.14 -18.88
C ALA A 53 12.15 1.28 -20.15
N ASP A 54 12.03 -0.04 -20.00
CA ASP A 54 12.11 -1.01 -21.10
C ASP A 54 11.01 -0.77 -22.12
N ILE A 55 9.80 -0.46 -21.61
CA ILE A 55 8.62 -0.17 -22.43
C ILE A 55 8.09 1.22 -22.07
N LYS A 56 7.73 1.98 -23.08
CA LYS A 56 7.18 3.34 -22.93
C LYS A 56 5.84 3.45 -23.64
N VAL A 57 4.78 3.73 -22.89
CA VAL A 57 3.41 3.81 -23.39
C VAL A 57 2.90 5.24 -23.27
N ASN A 58 2.69 5.90 -24.41
CA ASN A 58 2.06 7.22 -24.46
C ASN A 58 0.53 7.04 -24.55
N ILE A 59 -0.14 7.23 -23.41
CA ILE A 59 -1.60 7.07 -23.28
C ILE A 59 -2.36 8.33 -23.70
N GLY A 60 -3.59 8.14 -24.20
CA GLY A 60 -4.51 9.22 -24.53
C GLY A 60 -3.98 10.11 -25.65
N ARG A 61 -3.39 9.55 -26.68
CA ARG A 61 -2.78 10.31 -27.80
C ARG A 61 -3.76 11.23 -28.50
N LYS A 62 -5.03 10.81 -28.64
CA LYS A 62 -6.09 11.64 -29.23
C LYS A 62 -6.51 12.74 -28.28
N LEU A 63 -6.64 12.42 -26.99
CA LEU A 63 -7.13 13.33 -25.96
C LEU A 63 -6.11 14.40 -25.59
N THR A 64 -4.82 14.04 -25.44
CA THR A 64 -3.78 14.93 -24.90
C THR A 64 -2.77 15.42 -25.93
N ARG A 65 -2.67 14.75 -27.09
CA ARG A 65 -1.69 15.02 -28.14
C ARG A 65 -0.23 15.00 -27.65
N GLY A 66 0.05 14.21 -26.61
CA GLY A 66 1.37 14.14 -26.02
C GLY A 66 1.77 15.32 -25.10
N LEU A 67 0.85 16.24 -24.79
CA LEU A 67 1.11 17.47 -24.01
C LEU A 67 0.80 17.32 -22.51
N GLY A 68 0.47 16.12 -22.05
CA GLY A 68 0.10 15.88 -20.67
C GLY A 68 -1.38 16.12 -20.36
N SER A 69 -1.79 15.85 -19.13
CA SER A 69 -3.18 15.99 -18.66
C SER A 69 -3.48 17.36 -18.01
N GLY A 70 -2.46 18.23 -17.82
CA GLY A 70 -2.64 19.57 -17.26
C GLY A 70 -3.08 19.59 -15.79
N GLY A 71 -2.76 18.57 -15.01
CA GLY A 71 -3.17 18.44 -13.61
C GLY A 71 -4.58 17.86 -13.43
N ASP A 72 -5.35 17.67 -14.49
CA ASP A 72 -6.69 17.07 -14.46
C ASP A 72 -6.59 15.53 -14.42
N TRP A 73 -6.96 14.96 -13.28
CA TRP A 73 -6.91 13.52 -13.09
C TRP A 73 -8.01 12.76 -13.85
N THR A 74 -9.15 13.42 -14.14
CA THR A 74 -10.21 12.80 -14.95
C THR A 74 -9.71 12.62 -16.39
N LYS A 75 -9.01 13.62 -16.90
CA LYS A 75 -8.35 13.53 -18.21
C LYS A 75 -7.24 12.47 -18.23
N GLY A 76 -6.51 12.31 -17.11
CA GLY A 76 -5.52 11.24 -16.95
C GLY A 76 -6.15 9.85 -16.99
N ARG A 77 -7.31 9.66 -16.34
CA ARG A 77 -8.10 8.43 -16.38
C ARG A 77 -8.60 8.14 -17.79
N ASP A 78 -9.26 9.12 -18.41
CA ASP A 78 -9.84 8.95 -19.75
C ASP A 78 -8.76 8.65 -20.79
N ALA A 79 -7.55 9.21 -20.63
CA ALA A 79 -6.38 8.89 -21.45
C ALA A 79 -5.92 7.44 -21.29
N ALA A 80 -5.95 6.91 -20.07
CA ALA A 80 -5.64 5.50 -19.82
C ALA A 80 -6.73 4.57 -20.38
N ASP A 81 -8.00 4.95 -20.25
CA ASP A 81 -9.13 4.20 -20.84
C ASP A 81 -9.07 4.18 -22.36
N GLU A 82 -8.67 5.28 -23.02
CA GLU A 82 -8.43 5.31 -24.47
C GLU A 82 -7.40 4.26 -24.91
N SER A 83 -6.40 4.02 -24.06
CA SER A 83 -5.28 3.11 -24.34
C SER A 83 -5.43 1.74 -23.68
N ARG A 84 -6.61 1.40 -23.14
CA ARG A 84 -6.83 0.20 -22.32
C ARG A 84 -6.37 -1.10 -23.02
N ALA A 85 -6.64 -1.26 -24.29
CA ALA A 85 -6.23 -2.45 -25.04
C ALA A 85 -4.70 -2.61 -25.12
N GLU A 86 -3.97 -1.49 -25.34
CA GLU A 86 -2.51 -1.47 -25.33
C GLU A 86 -1.96 -1.82 -23.94
N LEU A 87 -2.57 -1.25 -22.88
CA LEU A 87 -2.19 -1.51 -21.49
C LEU A 87 -2.45 -2.97 -21.08
N THR A 88 -3.54 -3.57 -21.55
CA THR A 88 -3.85 -4.99 -21.31
C THR A 88 -2.76 -5.90 -21.90
N GLU A 89 -2.34 -5.64 -23.14
CA GLU A 89 -1.27 -6.44 -23.75
C GLU A 89 0.06 -6.32 -23.00
N MET A 90 0.34 -5.14 -22.41
CA MET A 90 1.56 -4.91 -21.64
C MET A 90 1.61 -5.71 -20.33
N VAL A 91 0.49 -6.00 -19.69
CA VAL A 91 0.43 -6.74 -18.40
C VAL A 91 0.12 -8.23 -18.56
N LYS A 92 -0.18 -8.65 -19.77
CA LYS A 92 -0.49 -10.04 -20.07
C LYS A 92 0.61 -11.00 -19.60
N ASP A 93 0.19 -12.17 -19.13
CA ASP A 93 1.08 -13.21 -18.59
C ASP A 93 1.94 -12.77 -17.38
N SER A 94 1.63 -11.65 -16.72
CA SER A 94 2.29 -11.23 -15.51
C SER A 94 1.75 -11.97 -14.30
N ASP A 95 2.62 -12.43 -13.40
CA ASP A 95 2.22 -12.98 -12.11
C ASP A 95 2.00 -11.89 -11.06
N MET A 96 2.77 -10.78 -11.16
CA MET A 96 2.69 -9.62 -10.29
C MET A 96 2.90 -8.31 -11.06
N VAL A 97 2.10 -7.29 -10.71
CA VAL A 97 2.23 -5.94 -11.26
C VAL A 97 2.28 -4.92 -10.12
N PHE A 98 3.38 -4.18 -10.08
CA PHE A 98 3.48 -2.98 -9.25
C PHE A 98 3.02 -1.77 -10.03
N ILE A 99 2.20 -0.92 -9.38
CA ILE A 99 1.80 0.37 -9.93
C ILE A 99 2.40 1.45 -9.05
N THR A 100 3.32 2.23 -9.60
CA THR A 100 3.99 3.33 -8.90
C THR A 100 3.60 4.67 -9.49
N ALA A 101 3.22 5.62 -8.62
CA ALA A 101 2.81 6.96 -9.02
C ALA A 101 2.98 7.99 -7.90
N GLY A 102 3.25 9.23 -8.27
CA GLY A 102 3.05 10.38 -7.39
C GLY A 102 1.60 10.84 -7.52
N MET A 103 0.82 10.73 -6.43
CA MET A 103 -0.58 11.18 -6.42
C MET A 103 -0.70 12.70 -6.34
N GLY A 104 -1.84 13.23 -6.79
CA GLY A 104 -2.12 14.67 -6.83
C GLY A 104 -1.83 15.35 -8.16
N GLY A 105 -1.16 14.65 -9.10
CA GLY A 105 -1.04 15.07 -10.50
C GLY A 105 -2.22 14.54 -11.34
N GLY A 106 -2.25 14.91 -12.62
CA GLY A 106 -3.31 14.43 -13.51
C GLY A 106 -3.11 12.99 -13.95
N THR A 107 -2.01 12.71 -14.64
CA THR A 107 -1.76 11.38 -15.25
C THR A 107 -1.58 10.29 -14.21
N GLY A 108 -0.67 10.49 -13.23
CA GLY A 108 -0.39 9.47 -12.21
C GLY A 108 -1.64 9.12 -11.41
N THR A 109 -2.39 10.13 -10.97
CA THR A 109 -3.62 9.94 -10.17
C THR A 109 -4.74 9.27 -10.98
N GLY A 110 -4.93 9.70 -12.22
CA GLY A 110 -6.02 9.20 -13.06
C GLY A 110 -5.75 7.82 -13.66
N ALA A 111 -4.56 7.62 -14.21
CA ALA A 111 -4.22 6.38 -14.90
C ALA A 111 -4.00 5.19 -13.95
N SER A 112 -3.49 5.41 -12.73
CA SER A 112 -3.15 4.31 -11.82
C SER A 112 -4.32 3.37 -11.53
N GLY A 113 -5.54 3.91 -11.39
CA GLY A 113 -6.73 3.10 -11.19
C GLY A 113 -7.09 2.22 -12.40
N VAL A 114 -6.89 2.73 -13.62
CA VAL A 114 -7.12 1.94 -14.84
C VAL A 114 -6.05 0.87 -15.01
N LEU A 115 -4.79 1.19 -14.71
CA LEU A 115 -3.69 0.23 -14.72
C LEU A 115 -3.94 -0.92 -13.74
N ALA A 116 -4.46 -0.61 -12.54
CA ALA A 116 -4.81 -1.60 -11.54
C ALA A 116 -5.93 -2.54 -12.01
N GLU A 117 -7.00 -1.99 -12.60
CA GLU A 117 -8.08 -2.79 -13.16
C GLU A 117 -7.59 -3.75 -14.24
N VAL A 118 -6.77 -3.27 -15.16
CA VAL A 118 -6.23 -4.07 -16.25
C VAL A 118 -5.34 -5.19 -15.72
N ALA A 119 -4.44 -4.89 -14.78
CA ALA A 119 -3.55 -5.89 -14.19
C ALA A 119 -4.34 -6.97 -13.40
N LYS A 120 -5.35 -6.55 -12.63
CA LYS A 120 -6.19 -7.47 -11.84
C LYS A 120 -7.08 -8.33 -12.75
N GLN A 121 -7.58 -7.80 -13.89
CA GLN A 121 -8.35 -8.54 -14.88
C GLN A 121 -7.52 -9.64 -15.55
N GLU A 122 -6.23 -9.42 -15.77
CA GLU A 122 -5.30 -10.43 -16.29
C GLU A 122 -4.83 -11.43 -15.22
N GLY A 123 -5.30 -11.32 -13.97
CA GLY A 123 -5.03 -12.26 -12.86
C GLY A 123 -3.72 -12.03 -12.14
N ALA A 124 -3.02 -10.93 -12.41
CA ALA A 124 -1.79 -10.57 -11.72
C ALA A 124 -2.07 -10.09 -10.29
N LEU A 125 -1.23 -10.49 -9.32
CA LEU A 125 -1.21 -9.85 -8.01
C LEU A 125 -0.83 -8.38 -8.19
N THR A 126 -1.76 -7.47 -7.85
CA THR A 126 -1.62 -6.05 -8.17
C THR A 126 -1.36 -5.23 -6.90
N ILE A 127 -0.19 -4.61 -6.82
CA ILE A 127 0.24 -3.82 -5.66
C ILE A 127 0.45 -2.37 -6.07
N GLY A 128 -0.24 -1.45 -5.40
CA GLY A 128 0.00 -0.01 -5.54
C GLY A 128 1.07 0.45 -4.55
N VAL A 129 2.09 1.19 -5.04
CA VAL A 129 3.09 1.86 -4.20
C VAL A 129 3.15 3.32 -4.66
N VAL A 130 2.52 4.21 -3.88
CA VAL A 130 2.28 5.59 -4.31
C VAL A 130 2.66 6.60 -3.23
N THR A 131 3.01 7.81 -3.66
CA THR A 131 3.28 8.91 -2.72
C THR A 131 2.09 9.88 -2.63
N ARG A 132 1.85 10.38 -1.40
CA ARG A 132 1.00 11.54 -1.15
C ARG A 132 1.85 12.81 -1.24
N PRO A 133 1.38 13.87 -1.91
CA PRO A 133 2.17 15.09 -2.11
C PRO A 133 2.53 15.78 -0.79
N PHE A 134 3.57 16.60 -0.81
CA PHE A 134 3.90 17.50 0.29
C PHE A 134 2.80 18.56 0.49
N ARG A 135 2.59 19.03 1.72
CA ARG A 135 1.61 20.06 2.04
C ARG A 135 1.85 21.37 1.29
N PHE A 136 3.11 21.72 1.06
CA PHE A 136 3.46 22.93 0.33
C PHE A 136 3.04 22.90 -1.16
N GLU A 137 2.77 21.70 -1.73
CA GLU A 137 2.27 21.56 -3.09
C GLU A 137 0.81 22.04 -3.24
N GLY A 138 0.13 22.31 -2.14
CA GLY A 138 -1.16 22.98 -2.10
C GLY A 138 -2.35 22.06 -1.86
N LYS A 139 -3.45 22.65 -1.41
CA LYS A 139 -4.66 21.95 -0.98
C LYS A 139 -5.31 21.16 -2.13
N VAL A 140 -5.44 21.77 -3.31
CA VAL A 140 -6.08 21.12 -4.47
C VAL A 140 -5.36 19.85 -4.86
N ARG A 141 -4.01 19.88 -4.83
CA ARG A 141 -3.19 18.72 -5.17
C ARG A 141 -3.35 17.58 -4.15
N ASN A 142 -3.47 17.92 -2.87
CA ASN A 142 -3.74 16.96 -1.81
C ASN A 142 -5.14 16.34 -1.95
N GLU A 143 -6.18 17.13 -2.22
CA GLU A 143 -7.55 16.62 -2.44
C GLU A 143 -7.64 15.70 -3.66
N THR A 144 -6.94 16.04 -4.73
CA THR A 144 -6.80 15.18 -5.92
C THR A 144 -6.10 13.87 -5.57
N ALA A 145 -5.03 13.94 -4.75
CA ALA A 145 -4.33 12.74 -4.29
C ALA A 145 -5.22 11.80 -3.48
N GLU A 146 -5.98 12.33 -2.50
CA GLU A 146 -6.91 11.54 -1.70
C GLU A 146 -7.98 10.86 -2.55
N SER A 147 -8.53 11.57 -3.53
CA SER A 147 -9.49 11.01 -4.48
C SER A 147 -8.90 9.86 -5.31
N GLY A 148 -7.65 10.04 -5.77
CA GLY A 148 -6.92 9.01 -6.52
C GLY A 148 -6.55 7.80 -5.68
N ILE A 149 -6.08 8.01 -4.44
CA ILE A 149 -5.74 6.95 -3.48
C ILE A 149 -6.98 6.12 -3.15
N LYS A 150 -8.12 6.77 -2.90
CA LYS A 150 -9.38 6.07 -2.66
C LYS A 150 -9.79 5.20 -3.85
N ASN A 151 -9.72 5.74 -5.06
CA ASN A 151 -10.04 5.00 -6.28
C ASN A 151 -9.09 3.81 -6.50
N LEU A 152 -7.79 4.01 -6.30
CA LEU A 152 -6.78 2.97 -6.48
C LEU A 152 -6.94 1.85 -5.44
N ARG A 153 -7.24 2.19 -4.18
CA ARG A 153 -7.43 1.23 -3.08
C ARG A 153 -8.47 0.15 -3.39
N GLU A 154 -9.54 0.52 -4.09
CA GLU A 154 -10.62 -0.40 -4.46
C GLU A 154 -10.22 -1.37 -5.60
N LYS A 155 -9.10 -1.11 -6.28
CA LYS A 155 -8.69 -1.79 -7.51
C LYS A 155 -7.42 -2.61 -7.40
N VAL A 156 -6.66 -2.43 -6.33
CA VAL A 156 -5.44 -3.20 -6.04
C VAL A 156 -5.69 -4.27 -4.98
N ASP A 157 -4.80 -5.23 -4.87
CA ASP A 157 -4.80 -6.22 -3.79
C ASP A 157 -4.22 -5.63 -2.50
N ALA A 158 -3.13 -4.89 -2.63
CA ALA A 158 -2.50 -4.15 -1.54
C ALA A 158 -2.10 -2.74 -2.00
N LEU A 159 -2.26 -1.74 -1.13
CA LEU A 159 -1.90 -0.35 -1.40
C LEU A 159 -0.96 0.18 -0.31
N ILE A 160 0.25 0.51 -0.70
CA ILE A 160 1.23 1.21 0.14
C ILE A 160 1.18 2.70 -0.23
N VAL A 161 0.82 3.54 0.73
CA VAL A 161 0.80 5.00 0.57
C VAL A 161 1.91 5.60 1.41
N ILE A 162 2.77 6.39 0.78
CA ILE A 162 3.91 7.03 1.41
C ILE A 162 3.63 8.53 1.51
N PRO A 163 3.41 9.08 2.72
CA PRO A 163 3.19 10.51 2.88
C PRO A 163 4.52 11.27 2.78
N ASN A 164 4.68 12.09 1.73
CA ASN A 164 5.93 12.87 1.54
C ASN A 164 6.23 13.79 2.72
N ASP A 165 5.22 14.31 3.42
CA ASP A 165 5.41 15.13 4.61
C ASP A 165 6.20 14.42 5.74
N ARG A 166 6.10 13.10 5.81
CA ARG A 166 6.85 12.30 6.79
C ARG A 166 8.35 12.24 6.47
N LEU A 167 8.69 12.39 5.18
CA LEU A 167 10.09 12.44 4.76
C LEU A 167 10.83 13.64 5.35
N SER A 168 10.12 14.75 5.61
CA SER A 168 10.71 15.93 6.27
C SER A 168 11.23 15.66 7.68
N GLN A 169 10.81 14.55 8.31
CA GLN A 169 11.28 14.15 9.63
C GLN A 169 12.60 13.35 9.59
N VAL A 170 12.96 12.82 8.43
CA VAL A 170 14.16 11.98 8.23
C VAL A 170 15.25 12.69 7.42
N VAL A 171 14.95 13.88 6.87
CA VAL A 171 15.91 14.66 6.09
C VAL A 171 16.47 15.85 6.87
N ASP A 172 17.69 16.29 6.51
CA ASP A 172 18.30 17.48 7.09
C ASP A 172 17.51 18.76 6.68
N LYS A 173 17.50 19.77 7.56
CA LYS A 173 16.90 21.09 7.29
C LYS A 173 17.55 21.82 6.09
N LYS A 174 18.74 21.39 5.67
CA LYS A 174 19.45 21.93 4.51
C LYS A 174 19.12 21.20 3.20
N THR A 175 18.33 20.13 3.25
CA THR A 175 17.94 19.37 2.07
C THR A 175 17.21 20.25 1.07
N THR A 176 17.69 20.27 -0.17
CA THR A 176 17.07 21.02 -1.25
C THR A 176 15.74 20.41 -1.67
N LEU A 177 14.90 21.18 -2.36
CA LEU A 177 13.63 20.71 -2.86
C LEU A 177 13.82 19.51 -3.83
N GLU A 178 14.83 19.58 -4.69
CA GLU A 178 15.15 18.51 -5.62
C GLU A 178 15.55 17.24 -4.90
N GLU A 179 16.37 17.35 -3.85
CA GLU A 179 16.74 16.21 -3.00
C GLU A 179 15.55 15.62 -2.27
N ALA A 180 14.60 16.45 -1.80
CA ALA A 180 13.38 15.96 -1.13
C ALA A 180 12.53 15.11 -2.10
N PHE A 181 12.35 15.52 -3.34
CA PHE A 181 11.67 14.71 -4.36
C PHE A 181 12.47 13.44 -4.71
N ARG A 182 13.80 13.54 -4.78
CA ARG A 182 14.66 12.36 -4.99
C ARG A 182 14.51 11.33 -3.88
N ILE A 183 14.33 11.76 -2.64
CA ILE A 183 14.10 10.87 -1.49
C ILE A 183 12.72 10.23 -1.61
N ALA A 184 11.69 10.99 -2.01
CA ALA A 184 10.36 10.43 -2.27
C ALA A 184 10.39 9.33 -3.36
N ASP A 185 11.09 9.58 -4.47
CA ASP A 185 11.29 8.59 -5.54
C ASP A 185 12.07 7.37 -5.03
N ASP A 186 13.06 7.58 -4.13
CA ASP A 186 13.84 6.49 -3.55
C ASP A 186 13.02 5.63 -2.58
N VAL A 187 12.09 6.21 -1.83
CA VAL A 187 11.18 5.44 -0.97
C VAL A 187 10.22 4.59 -1.81
N LEU A 188 9.71 5.11 -2.95
CA LEU A 188 8.94 4.29 -3.90
C LEU A 188 9.77 3.10 -4.41
N ARG A 189 11.04 3.34 -4.77
CA ARG A 189 11.97 2.28 -5.14
C ARG A 189 12.14 1.25 -4.04
N GLN A 190 12.36 1.68 -2.81
CA GLN A 190 12.54 0.78 -1.66
C GLN A 190 11.29 -0.06 -1.40
N GLY A 191 10.10 0.52 -1.58
CA GLY A 191 8.83 -0.18 -1.45
C GLY A 191 8.67 -1.32 -2.48
N VAL A 192 8.95 -1.04 -3.73
CA VAL A 192 8.92 -2.06 -4.79
C VAL A 192 10.03 -3.08 -4.58
N GLN A 193 11.25 -2.62 -4.31
CA GLN A 193 12.42 -3.48 -4.13
C GLN A 193 12.26 -4.43 -2.95
N GLY A 194 11.73 -3.95 -1.81
CA GLY A 194 11.56 -4.76 -0.60
C GLY A 194 10.69 -6.01 -0.80
N ILE A 195 9.75 -5.95 -1.76
CA ILE A 195 8.91 -7.09 -2.14
C ILE A 195 9.56 -7.89 -3.28
N ALA A 196 10.04 -7.21 -4.31
CA ALA A 196 10.61 -7.86 -5.49
C ALA A 196 11.86 -8.69 -5.15
N ASP A 197 12.74 -8.18 -4.28
CA ASP A 197 13.97 -8.87 -3.87
C ASP A 197 13.67 -10.23 -3.20
N LEU A 198 12.56 -10.35 -2.46
CA LEU A 198 12.16 -11.60 -1.82
C LEU A 198 11.79 -12.71 -2.82
N ILE A 199 11.28 -12.31 -3.99
CA ILE A 199 10.79 -13.22 -5.03
C ILE A 199 11.90 -13.53 -6.04
N VAL A 200 12.69 -12.51 -6.39
CA VAL A 200 13.67 -12.59 -7.51
C VAL A 200 15.03 -13.05 -7.07
N ASN A 201 15.48 -12.58 -5.91
CA ASN A 201 16.84 -12.85 -5.45
C ASN A 201 16.85 -14.09 -4.55
N PRO A 202 17.62 -15.13 -4.93
CA PRO A 202 17.81 -16.28 -4.04
C PRO A 202 18.56 -15.81 -2.78
N GLY A 203 17.90 -15.89 -1.64
CA GLY A 203 18.45 -15.57 -0.33
C GLY A 203 18.92 -16.83 0.41
N VAL A 204 19.35 -16.64 1.66
CA VAL A 204 19.61 -17.76 2.59
C VAL A 204 18.29 -18.42 2.98
N ILE A 205 17.25 -17.60 3.13
CA ILE A 205 15.86 -18.04 3.36
C ILE A 205 15.04 -17.48 2.23
N ASN A 206 14.57 -18.37 1.34
CA ASN A 206 13.77 -17.99 0.19
C ASN A 206 12.28 -18.05 0.55
N LEU A 207 11.57 -17.05 0.04
CA LEU A 207 10.12 -17.05 0.01
C LEU A 207 9.65 -17.42 -1.40
N ASP A 208 8.63 -18.23 -1.51
CA ASP A 208 8.01 -18.45 -2.80
C ASP A 208 6.98 -17.34 -3.10
N PHE A 209 6.63 -17.23 -4.36
CA PHE A 209 5.64 -16.24 -4.81
C PHE A 209 4.26 -16.48 -4.18
N ALA A 210 3.92 -17.75 -3.88
CA ALA A 210 2.63 -18.11 -3.28
C ALA A 210 2.49 -17.56 -1.86
N ASP A 211 3.58 -17.54 -1.08
CA ASP A 211 3.60 -16.95 0.26
C ASP A 211 3.34 -15.45 0.23
N VAL A 212 4.04 -14.72 -0.65
CA VAL A 212 3.82 -13.29 -0.84
C VAL A 212 2.39 -13.01 -1.30
N LYS A 213 1.86 -13.82 -2.23
CA LYS A 213 0.49 -13.71 -2.72
C LYS A 213 -0.52 -13.92 -1.59
N ALA A 214 -0.31 -14.90 -0.71
CA ALA A 214 -1.22 -15.18 0.40
C ALA A 214 -1.34 -14.01 1.41
N ILE A 215 -0.24 -13.27 1.66
CA ILE A 215 -0.24 -12.10 2.56
C ILE A 215 -0.78 -10.84 1.88
N MET A 216 -0.63 -10.70 0.55
CA MET A 216 -0.93 -9.45 -0.15
C MET A 216 -2.29 -9.44 -0.83
N THR A 217 -2.90 -10.59 -1.13
CA THR A 217 -4.17 -10.64 -1.88
C THR A 217 -5.32 -10.04 -1.07
N ASP A 218 -6.02 -9.08 -1.66
CA ASP A 218 -7.22 -8.41 -1.13
C ASP A 218 -7.07 -7.89 0.32
N THR A 219 -5.86 -7.45 0.70
CA THR A 219 -5.58 -6.94 2.03
C THR A 219 -5.90 -5.45 2.17
N GLY A 220 -6.04 -4.73 1.05
CA GLY A 220 -6.34 -3.30 1.03
C GLY A 220 -5.13 -2.46 1.42
N GLU A 221 -5.20 -1.76 2.54
CA GLU A 221 -4.10 -0.90 2.99
C GLU A 221 -2.94 -1.71 3.56
N ALA A 222 -1.73 -1.38 3.13
CA ALA A 222 -0.49 -1.95 3.63
C ALA A 222 0.43 -0.81 4.13
N LEU A 223 1.08 -1.04 5.25
CA LEU A 223 2.06 -0.10 5.81
C LEU A 223 3.46 -0.64 5.58
N MET A 224 4.39 0.26 5.28
CA MET A 224 5.79 -0.09 5.06
C MET A 224 6.71 0.69 5.99
N GLY A 225 7.54 -0.03 6.73
CA GLY A 225 8.61 0.54 7.53
C GLY A 225 9.98 0.04 7.07
N ILE A 226 10.98 0.90 7.16
CA ILE A 226 12.35 0.57 6.80
C ILE A 226 13.26 1.03 7.94
N GLY A 227 14.20 0.19 8.31
CA GLY A 227 15.22 0.50 9.30
C GLY A 227 16.60 0.07 8.85
N PHE A 228 17.60 0.79 9.32
CA PHE A 228 19.00 0.53 9.07
C PHE A 228 19.73 0.41 10.41
N GLY A 229 20.72 -0.47 10.47
CA GLY A 229 21.56 -0.64 11.65
C GLY A 229 22.98 -1.00 11.28
N SER A 230 23.92 -0.61 12.12
CA SER A 230 25.34 -0.89 11.97
C SER A 230 25.97 -1.18 13.34
N GLY A 231 27.11 -1.88 13.38
CA GLY A 231 27.79 -2.27 14.60
C GLY A 231 27.20 -3.50 15.28
N ASP A 232 27.43 -3.64 16.60
CA ASP A 232 27.15 -4.88 17.35
C ASP A 232 25.66 -5.21 17.50
N ASN A 233 24.79 -4.20 17.56
CA ASN A 233 23.34 -4.36 17.71
C ASN A 233 22.58 -4.02 16.41
N ARG A 234 23.25 -4.09 15.26
CA ARG A 234 22.72 -3.64 13.95
C ARG A 234 21.34 -4.19 13.61
N SER A 235 21.07 -5.46 13.89
CA SER A 235 19.77 -6.09 13.58
C SER A 235 18.66 -5.61 14.52
N GLU A 236 18.95 -5.44 15.83
CA GLU A 236 17.98 -4.89 16.77
C GLU A 236 17.64 -3.44 16.44
N ASP A 237 18.63 -2.62 16.15
CA ASP A 237 18.45 -1.20 15.85
C ASP A 237 17.68 -1.04 14.54
N ALA A 238 18.02 -1.82 13.49
CA ALA A 238 17.29 -1.84 12.24
C ALA A 238 15.82 -2.28 12.43
N ALA A 239 15.57 -3.32 13.23
CA ALA A 239 14.21 -3.80 13.50
C ALA A 239 13.38 -2.76 14.25
N LYS A 240 13.92 -2.17 15.32
CA LYS A 240 13.26 -1.10 16.10
C LYS A 240 12.95 0.11 15.21
N GLN A 241 13.90 0.51 14.37
CA GLN A 241 13.70 1.62 13.43
C GLN A 241 12.65 1.29 12.37
N ALA A 242 12.60 0.04 11.87
CA ALA A 242 11.61 -0.37 10.88
C ALA A 242 10.18 -0.33 11.44
N VAL A 243 9.94 -0.89 12.65
CA VAL A 243 8.62 -0.91 13.29
C VAL A 243 8.17 0.47 13.81
N ALA A 244 9.12 1.36 14.11
CA ALA A 244 8.86 2.74 14.53
C ALA A 244 9.11 3.76 13.40
N SER A 245 9.18 3.30 12.15
CA SER A 245 9.52 4.16 11.01
C SER A 245 8.55 5.34 10.89
N PRO A 246 9.04 6.58 10.70
CA PRO A 246 8.16 7.73 10.45
C PRO A 246 7.38 7.63 9.15
N LEU A 247 7.76 6.72 8.24
CA LEU A 247 7.00 6.44 7.01
C LEU A 247 5.67 5.72 7.29
N LEU A 248 5.54 5.09 8.46
CA LEU A 248 4.28 4.51 8.93
C LEU A 248 3.33 5.64 9.34
N GLU A 249 2.13 5.69 8.78
CA GLU A 249 1.09 6.65 9.19
C GLU A 249 0.52 6.28 10.57
N THR A 250 0.47 4.99 10.84
CA THR A 250 -0.02 4.40 12.10
C THR A 250 0.94 3.31 12.57
N SER A 251 0.77 2.85 13.80
CA SER A 251 1.50 1.68 14.29
C SER A 251 1.15 0.43 13.46
N ILE A 252 2.08 -0.51 13.38
CA ILE A 252 1.83 -1.84 12.79
C ILE A 252 1.03 -2.75 13.75
N ASP A 253 0.66 -2.26 14.93
CA ASP A 253 -0.14 -2.99 15.89
C ASP A 253 -1.45 -3.49 15.28
N GLY A 254 -1.74 -4.77 15.48
CA GLY A 254 -2.95 -5.38 14.92
C GLY A 254 -2.86 -5.78 13.45
N ALA A 255 -1.69 -5.69 12.81
CA ALA A 255 -1.46 -6.28 11.50
C ALA A 255 -1.62 -7.80 11.56
N GLN A 256 -2.40 -8.37 10.63
CA GLN A 256 -2.65 -9.82 10.54
C GLN A 256 -1.70 -10.53 9.58
N GLY A 257 -1.07 -9.79 8.67
CA GLY A 257 -0.03 -10.27 7.78
C GLY A 257 1.21 -9.40 7.86
N ILE A 258 2.37 -10.00 8.00
CA ILE A 258 3.65 -9.30 7.99
C ILE A 258 4.60 -9.99 7.04
N LEU A 259 5.10 -9.22 6.10
CA LEU A 259 6.23 -9.56 5.25
C LEU A 259 7.45 -8.79 5.75
N PHE A 260 8.49 -9.50 6.15
CA PHE A 260 9.64 -8.89 6.77
C PHE A 260 10.91 -9.40 6.08
N ASN A 261 11.70 -8.47 5.55
CA ASN A 261 12.92 -8.76 4.80
C ASN A 261 14.14 -8.22 5.51
N ILE A 262 15.13 -9.07 5.74
CA ILE A 262 16.47 -8.69 6.20
C ILE A 262 17.39 -8.67 4.97
N THR A 263 18.01 -7.52 4.69
CA THR A 263 19.09 -7.40 3.69
C THR A 263 20.38 -7.11 4.44
N ALA A 264 21.37 -7.97 4.28
CA ALA A 264 22.67 -7.86 4.98
C ALA A 264 23.79 -8.47 4.18
N GLY A 265 25.04 -8.29 4.59
CA GLY A 265 26.19 -9.01 4.06
C GLY A 265 26.17 -10.50 4.46
N LYS A 266 27.11 -11.25 3.96
CA LYS A 266 27.30 -12.69 4.29
C LYS A 266 27.70 -12.94 5.76
N ASP A 267 27.97 -11.89 6.49
CA ASP A 267 28.35 -11.86 7.91
C ASP A 267 27.16 -11.87 8.87
N ILE A 268 25.92 -11.89 8.36
CA ILE A 268 24.70 -11.98 9.18
C ILE A 268 24.65 -13.31 9.93
N THR A 269 24.31 -13.26 11.21
CA THR A 269 24.23 -14.43 12.09
C THR A 269 22.79 -14.85 12.34
N LEU A 270 22.58 -16.12 12.71
CA LEU A 270 21.27 -16.63 13.12
C LEU A 270 20.71 -15.84 14.30
N TYR A 271 21.56 -15.55 15.29
CA TYR A 271 21.18 -14.78 16.48
C TYR A 271 20.61 -13.39 16.12
N GLU A 272 21.25 -12.69 15.16
CA GLU A 272 20.79 -11.39 14.69
C GLU A 272 19.43 -11.48 14.00
N CYS A 273 19.22 -12.52 13.19
CA CYS A 273 17.93 -12.78 12.55
C CYS A 273 16.82 -13.06 13.57
N GLU A 274 17.11 -13.88 14.60
CA GLU A 274 16.15 -14.20 15.68
C GLU A 274 15.77 -12.95 16.46
N LYS A 275 16.75 -12.10 16.82
CA LYS A 275 16.49 -10.86 17.54
C LYS A 275 15.64 -9.88 16.75
N ALA A 276 15.92 -9.70 15.46
CA ALA A 276 15.11 -8.87 14.60
C ALA A 276 13.66 -9.41 14.49
N ALA A 277 13.50 -10.72 14.33
CA ALA A 277 12.19 -11.36 14.25
C ALA A 277 11.39 -11.22 15.56
N GLU A 278 12.02 -11.35 16.73
CA GLU A 278 11.39 -11.12 18.04
C GLU A 278 10.78 -9.72 18.14
N ILE A 279 11.52 -8.68 17.72
CA ILE A 279 11.07 -7.28 17.77
C ILE A 279 9.87 -7.05 16.84
N VAL A 280 9.95 -7.53 15.61
CA VAL A 280 8.86 -7.40 14.64
C VAL A 280 7.61 -8.15 15.12
N LYS A 281 7.79 -9.37 15.64
CA LYS A 281 6.70 -10.20 16.18
C LYS A 281 6.03 -9.57 17.40
N ALA A 282 6.79 -8.92 18.28
CA ALA A 282 6.25 -8.24 19.46
C ALA A 282 5.37 -7.04 19.13
N SER A 283 5.54 -6.47 17.92
CA SER A 283 4.76 -5.32 17.42
C SER A 283 3.58 -5.73 16.53
N ALA A 284 3.27 -7.02 16.39
CA ALA A 284 2.21 -7.56 15.54
C ALA A 284 1.05 -8.15 16.35
N ASP A 285 -0.07 -8.49 15.67
CA ASP A 285 -1.11 -9.33 16.29
C ASP A 285 -0.49 -10.69 16.68
N PRO A 286 -0.79 -11.26 17.87
CA PRO A 286 -0.28 -12.57 18.29
C PRO A 286 -0.55 -13.72 17.31
N ASN A 287 -1.60 -13.58 16.49
CA ASN A 287 -1.98 -14.55 15.46
C ASN A 287 -1.57 -14.13 14.05
N ALA A 288 -0.74 -13.07 13.90
CA ALA A 288 -0.30 -12.63 12.60
C ALA A 288 0.45 -13.71 11.84
N ASN A 289 0.16 -13.83 10.55
CA ASN A 289 0.97 -14.62 9.64
C ASN A 289 2.24 -13.82 9.30
N ILE A 290 3.38 -14.26 9.83
CA ILE A 290 4.67 -13.59 9.63
C ILE A 290 5.51 -14.42 8.68
N ILE A 291 5.83 -13.84 7.54
CA ILE A 291 6.73 -14.40 6.54
C ILE A 291 8.01 -13.58 6.53
N PHE A 292 9.16 -14.24 6.64
CA PHE A 292 10.43 -13.55 6.62
C PHE A 292 11.40 -14.15 5.61
N GLY A 293 12.21 -13.28 5.01
CA GLY A 293 13.29 -13.64 4.13
C GLY A 293 14.60 -12.96 4.50
N VAL A 294 15.70 -13.57 4.06
CA VAL A 294 17.06 -13.03 4.24
C VAL A 294 17.75 -12.97 2.90
N VAL A 295 18.01 -11.76 2.43
CA VAL A 295 18.68 -11.49 1.16
C VAL A 295 20.11 -11.02 1.41
N ASN A 296 21.08 -11.67 0.74
CA ASN A 296 22.47 -11.25 0.82
C ASN A 296 22.77 -10.12 -0.18
N ASP A 297 23.36 -9.04 0.32
CA ASP A 297 23.93 -7.96 -0.50
C ASP A 297 25.38 -7.73 -0.06
N ASP A 298 26.34 -8.10 -0.92
CA ASP A 298 27.78 -7.99 -0.62
C ASP A 298 28.23 -6.54 -0.33
N ARG A 299 27.39 -5.53 -0.67
CA ARG A 299 27.65 -4.11 -0.38
C ARG A 299 27.31 -3.72 1.06
N MET A 300 26.60 -4.56 1.80
CA MET A 300 26.10 -4.30 3.16
C MET A 300 26.93 -5.02 4.24
N GLN A 301 28.24 -5.12 4.06
CA GLN A 301 29.11 -5.70 5.09
C GLN A 301 29.13 -4.80 6.34
N GLY A 302 28.83 -5.39 7.52
CA GLY A 302 28.75 -4.66 8.77
C GLY A 302 27.46 -3.85 8.96
N GLU A 303 26.54 -3.87 7.99
CA GLU A 303 25.26 -3.17 8.02
C GLU A 303 24.09 -4.13 7.81
N VAL A 304 22.94 -3.77 8.35
CA VAL A 304 21.67 -4.48 8.16
C VAL A 304 20.59 -3.49 7.78
N LYS A 305 19.82 -3.83 6.76
CA LYS A 305 18.59 -3.14 6.40
C LYS A 305 17.41 -4.08 6.63
N ILE A 306 16.40 -3.61 7.33
CA ILE A 306 15.16 -4.35 7.55
C ILE A 306 14.01 -3.58 6.92
N THR A 307 13.24 -4.29 6.08
CA THR A 307 12.00 -3.78 5.50
C THR A 307 10.85 -4.60 6.05
N VAL A 308 9.89 -3.93 6.65
CA VAL A 308 8.66 -4.54 7.19
C VAL A 308 7.47 -4.04 6.38
N ILE A 309 6.64 -4.95 5.90
CA ILE A 309 5.38 -4.62 5.25
C ILE A 309 4.28 -5.30 6.05
N ALA A 310 3.40 -4.49 6.60
CA ALA A 310 2.30 -4.93 7.46
C ALA A 310 0.97 -4.75 6.72
N THR A 311 0.12 -5.77 6.77
CA THR A 311 -1.15 -5.84 6.05
C THR A 311 -2.28 -6.36 6.93
N GLY A 312 -3.51 -6.26 6.45
CA GLY A 312 -4.67 -6.88 7.13
C GLY A 312 -5.19 -6.06 8.30
N PHE A 313 -4.99 -4.75 8.30
CA PHE A 313 -5.57 -3.85 9.29
C PHE A 313 -7.09 -3.79 9.16
N GLY A 314 -7.83 -4.14 10.24
CA GLY A 314 -9.29 -3.97 10.30
C GLY A 314 -10.15 -5.11 9.77
N LYS A 315 -9.60 -6.21 9.31
CA LYS A 315 -10.36 -7.46 9.20
C LYS A 315 -10.50 -8.07 10.60
N ARG A 316 -11.52 -7.68 11.38
CA ARG A 316 -11.92 -8.49 12.53
C ARG A 316 -12.12 -9.90 12.01
N SER A 317 -11.35 -10.85 12.50
CA SER A 317 -11.51 -12.28 12.23
C SER A 317 -12.98 -12.63 12.43
N ARG A 318 -13.70 -12.90 11.34
CA ARG A 318 -14.96 -13.61 11.42
C ARG A 318 -14.59 -14.96 12.04
N PRO A 319 -15.13 -15.31 13.23
CA PRO A 319 -14.88 -16.64 13.75
C PRO A 319 -15.27 -17.64 12.65
N ALA A 320 -14.38 -18.55 12.32
CA ALA A 320 -14.70 -19.64 11.42
C ALA A 320 -16.00 -20.25 11.91
N ALA A 321 -17.02 -20.24 11.05
CA ALA A 321 -18.30 -20.87 11.36
C ALA A 321 -18.00 -22.34 11.63
N GLY A 322 -17.90 -22.67 12.91
CA GLY A 322 -17.81 -24.04 13.36
C GLY A 322 -18.98 -24.80 12.75
N THR A 323 -18.66 -25.91 12.11
CA THR A 323 -19.62 -26.91 11.66
C THR A 323 -20.53 -27.27 12.84
N ALA A 324 -21.69 -26.63 12.91
CA ALA A 324 -22.74 -27.00 13.81
C ALA A 324 -23.24 -28.38 13.34
N GLN A 325 -22.82 -29.44 14.05
CA GLN A 325 -23.45 -30.75 14.00
C GLN A 325 -24.94 -30.55 14.36
N ALA A 326 -25.80 -30.94 13.44
CA ALA A 326 -27.23 -30.99 13.65
C ALA A 326 -27.54 -32.02 14.76
N ALA A 327 -28.12 -31.57 15.87
CA ALA A 327 -28.79 -32.40 16.83
C ALA A 327 -30.26 -32.62 16.42
N PRO A 328 -30.85 -33.82 16.66
CA PRO A 328 -32.15 -34.20 16.09
C PRO A 328 -33.34 -33.60 16.87
N GLY A 329 -34.37 -33.34 16.12
CA GLY A 329 -35.60 -32.64 16.31
C GLY A 329 -36.36 -32.75 17.62
N VAL A 330 -37.03 -31.64 17.95
CA VAL A 330 -38.22 -31.57 18.82
C VAL A 330 -39.31 -30.75 18.06
N PRO A 331 -40.59 -31.16 18.11
CA PRO A 331 -41.60 -30.72 17.17
C PRO A 331 -42.16 -29.34 17.47
N THR A 332 -42.51 -28.65 16.38
CA THR A 332 -43.16 -27.33 16.29
C THR A 332 -44.59 -27.39 16.86
N THR A 333 -44.93 -26.46 17.74
CA THR A 333 -46.31 -26.05 17.97
C THR A 333 -46.48 -24.55 17.78
N ALA A 334 -47.39 -24.26 16.85
CA ALA A 334 -48.27 -23.11 16.65
C ALA A 334 -47.86 -21.69 17.00
N ALA A 335 -48.09 -20.87 15.98
CA ALA A 335 -48.06 -19.41 15.91
C ALA A 335 -48.84 -18.69 17.02
N SER A 336 -48.26 -17.59 17.52
CA SER A 336 -49.00 -16.48 18.17
C SER A 336 -48.58 -15.16 17.52
N GLU A 337 -49.62 -14.36 17.18
CA GLU A 337 -49.56 -13.07 16.52
C GLU A 337 -48.85 -11.99 17.35
N PRO A 338 -48.32 -10.92 16.70
CA PRO A 338 -47.65 -9.84 17.42
C PRO A 338 -48.67 -8.91 18.10
N VAL A 339 -48.51 -8.75 19.40
CA VAL A 339 -49.29 -7.79 20.20
C VAL A 339 -48.79 -6.38 19.84
N ARG A 340 -49.72 -5.56 19.31
CA ARG A 340 -49.57 -4.10 19.18
C ARG A 340 -49.70 -3.46 20.56
N THR A 341 -48.69 -2.86 21.09
CA THR A 341 -48.75 -1.95 22.21
C THR A 341 -49.08 -0.54 21.71
N GLU A 342 -50.31 -0.08 21.97
CA GLU A 342 -50.69 1.32 21.79
C GLU A 342 -50.12 2.17 22.94
N TYR A 343 -49.42 3.25 22.59
CA TYR A 343 -49.00 4.27 23.54
C TYR A 343 -50.13 5.33 23.70
N PRO A 344 -50.45 5.77 24.91
CA PRO A 344 -51.45 6.81 25.10
C PRO A 344 -50.93 8.18 24.64
N ARG A 345 -51.67 8.85 23.78
CA ARG A 345 -51.44 10.24 23.38
C ARG A 345 -51.94 11.18 24.48
N SER A 346 -51.08 12.09 24.96
CA SER A 346 -51.50 13.22 25.78
C SER A 346 -52.23 14.26 24.93
N LEU A 347 -53.21 14.90 25.50
CA LEU A 347 -54.17 15.83 24.86
C LEU A 347 -53.52 17.16 24.39
N ASP A 348 -52.26 17.44 24.65
CA ASP A 348 -51.65 18.77 24.36
C ASP A 348 -50.49 18.74 23.35
N GLY A 349 -50.28 17.66 22.67
CA GLY A 349 -49.39 17.63 21.48
C GLY A 349 -47.93 18.00 21.69
N ARG A 350 -47.39 18.03 22.91
CA ARG A 350 -45.98 18.29 23.21
C ARG A 350 -45.36 17.07 23.86
N PRO A 351 -44.15 16.65 23.43
CA PRO A 351 -43.43 15.56 24.08
C PRO A 351 -42.95 16.00 25.47
N ALA A 352 -43.23 15.19 26.50
CA ALA A 352 -42.69 15.37 27.83
C ALA A 352 -41.23 14.89 27.84
N PHE A 353 -40.27 15.81 27.99
CA PHE A 353 -38.89 15.50 28.30
C PHE A 353 -38.77 15.29 29.81
N THR A 354 -38.46 14.08 30.22
CA THR A 354 -37.94 13.80 31.57
C THR A 354 -36.44 13.99 31.52
N THR A 355 -35.94 15.03 32.21
CA THR A 355 -34.54 15.19 32.57
C THR A 355 -34.24 14.15 33.63
N ASP A 356 -33.31 13.21 33.29
CA ASP A 356 -32.31 12.67 34.22
C ASP A 356 -31.43 11.62 33.51
N GLU A 357 -30.12 11.77 33.67
CA GLU A 357 -29.02 10.79 33.43
C GLU A 357 -28.24 10.84 32.11
N GLU A 358 -28.29 11.85 31.24
CA GLU A 358 -27.37 11.92 30.09
C GLU A 358 -26.40 13.10 30.08
N ASP A 359 -26.17 13.80 31.19
CA ASP A 359 -25.24 14.95 31.24
C ASP A 359 -23.75 14.61 31.45
N LEU A 360 -23.37 13.35 31.35
CA LEU A 360 -21.98 12.92 31.60
C LEU A 360 -21.07 12.99 30.37
N ASN A 361 -21.58 13.21 29.17
CA ASN A 361 -20.81 13.22 27.91
C ASN A 361 -20.46 14.62 27.37
N ILE A 362 -20.76 15.69 28.10
CA ILE A 362 -20.38 17.05 27.69
C ILE A 362 -19.10 17.47 28.41
N PRO A 363 -18.02 17.85 27.67
CA PRO A 363 -16.78 18.33 28.27
C PRO A 363 -17.01 19.52 29.23
N ALA A 364 -16.33 19.53 30.37
CA ALA A 364 -16.54 20.47 31.47
C ALA A 364 -16.49 21.96 31.09
N PHE A 365 -15.78 22.31 30.01
CA PHE A 365 -15.67 23.69 29.51
C PHE A 365 -16.92 24.21 28.77
N LEU A 366 -17.85 23.37 28.39
CA LEU A 366 -19.11 23.75 27.73
C LEU A 366 -20.27 23.92 28.70
N ARG A 367 -20.15 23.49 29.97
CA ARG A 367 -21.24 23.55 30.98
C ARG A 367 -21.50 24.94 31.50
N ASN A 368 -20.65 25.94 31.28
CA ASN A 368 -20.72 27.27 31.94
C ASN A 368 -21.00 28.45 31.02
N ARG A 369 -21.65 28.28 29.85
CA ARG A 369 -22.17 29.43 29.07
C ARG A 369 -23.67 29.58 29.31
N ARG A 370 -24.06 30.35 30.32
CA ARG A 370 -25.40 30.98 30.39
C ARG A 370 -25.32 32.29 29.59
N PRO A 371 -26.25 32.57 28.68
CA PRO A 371 -26.38 33.90 28.07
C PRO A 371 -26.96 34.87 29.09
N GLN A 372 -26.37 36.07 29.14
CA GLN A 372 -27.00 37.25 29.73
C GLN A 372 -27.93 37.86 28.73
#